data_a2e42d333e4f67e58db3177d635d8870
#
_entry.id   a2e42d333e4f67e58db3177d635d8870
#
_cell.length_a   1.000
_cell.length_b   1.000
_cell.length_c   1.000
_cell.angle_alpha   90.00
_cell.angle_beta   90.00
_cell.angle_gamma   90.00
#
_symmetry.space_group_name_H-M   'P 1'
#
loop_
_entity.id
_entity.type
_entity.pdbx_description
1 polymer ?
#
loop_
_entity_poly.entity_id
_entity_poly.type
_entity_poly.pdbx_seq_one_letter_code
_entity_poly.pdbx_strand_id
1 'polypeptide(L)'
;MKIPLRYQMTEKDSGTTTLLNTISYLFDRENVDISLIKSVHKHTINESNILLKQETICDFGNKVLDKNKYNLELYKYDMEEVNIKTIKDMMKDKNTIMIIRVYLFNKSHYCLATSIDKNYIYLFDPYYLDETYFDIERMVELIDNEPFEFNRKINLKRFNSMNLSDYSMGPLEHRECLIIKNIEKKGKMC
;
A
#
# COMPACT_ATOMS: atom_id res chain seq x y z
N MET A 1 20.47 1.08 -5.37
CA MET A 1 20.43 0.21 -4.16
C MET A 1 19.06 0.31 -3.55
N LYS A 2 18.30 -0.80 -3.41
CA LYS A 2 16.98 -0.80 -2.79
C LYS A 2 17.05 -0.37 -1.32
N ILE A 3 16.04 0.35 -0.86
CA ILE A 3 15.88 0.79 0.53
C ILE A 3 14.93 -0.18 1.22
N PRO A 4 15.25 -0.70 2.42
CA PRO A 4 14.31 -1.52 3.17
C PRO A 4 13.02 -0.75 3.48
N LEU A 5 11.89 -1.43 3.42
CA LEU A 5 10.61 -0.86 3.79
C LEU A 5 10.54 -0.67 5.31
N ARG A 6 9.79 0.33 5.75
CA ARG A 6 9.80 0.81 7.14
C ARG A 6 8.52 0.46 7.86
N TYR A 7 8.65 0.22 9.16
CA TYR A 7 7.52 0.12 10.06
C TYR A 7 7.07 1.50 10.54
N GLN A 8 5.79 1.64 10.84
CA GLN A 8 5.21 2.85 11.43
C GLN A 8 5.70 3.05 12.87
N MET A 9 5.72 4.30 13.30
CA MET A 9 6.17 4.66 14.65
C MET A 9 5.02 4.79 15.64
N THR A 10 3.81 5.02 15.16
CA THR A 10 2.60 5.21 16.00
C THR A 10 1.44 4.41 15.41
N GLU A 11 0.36 4.24 16.17
CA GLU A 11 -0.85 3.57 15.68
C GLU A 11 -1.60 4.32 14.56
N LYS A 12 -1.23 5.57 14.27
CA LYS A 12 -2.00 6.46 13.39
C LYS A 12 -1.30 6.84 12.09
N ASP A 13 -0.06 6.40 11.87
CA ASP A 13 0.76 6.83 10.73
C ASP A 13 0.93 5.77 9.64
N SER A 14 0.05 4.74 9.62
CA SER A 14 0.08 3.70 8.59
C SER A 14 0.04 4.27 7.16
N GLY A 15 -0.84 5.23 6.91
CA GLY A 15 -0.99 5.85 5.60
C GLY A 15 0.29 6.56 5.14
N THR A 16 0.87 7.37 6.01
CA THR A 16 2.13 8.09 5.72
C THR A 16 3.28 7.15 5.50
N THR A 17 3.42 6.16 6.38
CA THR A 17 4.50 5.17 6.26
C THR A 17 4.34 4.34 5.00
N THR A 18 3.10 3.95 4.64
CA THR A 18 2.82 3.26 3.38
C THR A 18 3.22 4.11 2.17
N LEU A 19 2.93 5.41 2.18
CA LEU A 19 3.33 6.30 1.08
C LEU A 19 4.85 6.46 0.99
N LEU A 20 5.55 6.57 2.13
CA LEU A 20 7.02 6.58 2.16
C LEU A 20 7.62 5.25 1.66
N ASN A 21 7.00 4.13 2.03
CA ASN A 21 7.38 2.81 1.54
C ASN A 21 7.15 2.67 0.03
N THR A 22 6.05 3.23 -0.49
CA THR A 22 5.78 3.31 -1.93
C THR A 22 6.92 4.01 -2.66
N ILE A 23 7.36 5.16 -2.16
CA ILE A 23 8.50 5.92 -2.73
C ILE A 23 9.79 5.09 -2.66
N SER A 24 10.05 4.45 -1.51
CA SER A 24 11.23 3.60 -1.31
C SER A 24 11.23 2.37 -2.22
N TYR A 25 10.06 1.85 -2.57
CA TYR A 25 9.91 0.70 -3.47
C TYR A 25 10.09 1.08 -4.93
N LEU A 26 9.54 2.24 -5.34
CA LEU A 26 9.56 2.70 -6.74
C LEU A 26 10.92 3.23 -7.17
N PHE A 27 11.63 3.91 -6.26
CA PHE A 27 12.84 4.65 -6.58
C PHE A 27 14.05 4.07 -5.85
N ASP A 28 15.18 3.97 -6.57
CA ASP A 28 16.47 3.74 -5.92
C ASP A 28 16.87 4.96 -5.07
N ARG A 29 17.63 4.73 -4.02
CA ARG A 29 18.06 5.77 -3.06
C ARG A 29 18.59 7.05 -3.71
N GLU A 30 19.28 6.91 -4.83
CA GLU A 30 19.90 8.03 -5.57
C GLU A 30 18.87 8.89 -6.30
N ASN A 31 17.69 8.33 -6.57
CA ASN A 31 16.63 8.97 -7.34
C ASN A 31 15.46 9.49 -6.47
N VAL A 32 15.55 9.34 -5.15
CA VAL A 32 14.50 9.82 -4.23
C VAL A 32 14.59 11.33 -4.09
N ASP A 33 13.53 12.02 -4.52
CA ASP A 33 13.43 13.47 -4.41
C ASP A 33 13.12 13.90 -2.97
N ILE A 34 14.01 14.70 -2.38
CA ILE A 34 13.84 15.25 -1.03
C ILE A 34 12.57 16.10 -0.93
N SER A 35 12.17 16.79 -2.00
CA SER A 35 10.95 17.60 -2.00
C SER A 35 9.69 16.75 -1.86
N LEU A 36 9.70 15.56 -2.45
CA LEU A 36 8.64 14.57 -2.32
C LEU A 36 8.53 14.07 -0.87
N ILE A 37 9.65 13.70 -0.26
CA ILE A 37 9.69 13.27 1.15
C ILE A 37 9.20 14.39 2.08
N LYS A 38 9.63 15.64 1.87
CA LYS A 38 9.17 16.80 2.64
C LYS A 38 7.66 17.04 2.49
N SER A 39 7.11 16.84 1.29
CA SER A 39 5.67 16.98 1.04
C SER A 39 4.86 15.94 1.81
N VAL A 40 5.32 14.69 1.81
CA VAL A 40 4.67 13.61 2.58
C VAL A 40 4.69 13.92 4.08
N HIS A 41 5.86 14.29 4.64
CA HIS A 41 5.96 14.63 6.05
C HIS A 41 5.11 15.87 6.43
N LYS A 42 5.12 16.91 5.58
CA LYS A 42 4.32 18.11 5.84
C LYS A 42 2.82 17.81 5.90
N HIS A 43 2.35 16.95 5.01
CA HIS A 43 0.95 16.50 5.01
C HIS A 43 0.61 15.79 6.33
N THR A 44 1.45 14.88 6.78
CA THR A 44 1.25 14.11 8.02
C THR A 44 1.24 14.98 9.28
N ILE A 45 2.17 15.93 9.39
CA ILE A 45 2.24 16.81 10.56
C ILE A 45 1.00 17.70 10.67
N ASN A 46 0.42 18.08 9.54
CA ASN A 46 -0.81 18.88 9.51
C ASN A 46 -2.06 18.05 9.85
N GLU A 47 -2.06 16.75 9.62
CA GLU A 47 -3.18 15.86 9.96
C GLU A 47 -3.37 15.69 11.47
N SER A 48 -2.34 15.85 12.29
CA SER A 48 -2.48 15.86 13.76
C SER A 48 -3.32 17.04 14.27
N ASN A 49 -3.50 18.06 13.47
CA ASN A 49 -4.32 19.25 13.72
C ASN A 49 -5.51 19.35 12.76
N ILE A 50 -6.46 18.39 12.83
CA ILE A 50 -7.86 18.64 12.44
C ILE A 50 -8.04 19.14 11.00
N LEU A 51 -8.82 18.42 10.20
CA LEU A 51 -9.56 18.94 9.04
C LEU A 51 -9.13 18.56 7.62
N LEU A 52 -8.24 17.65 7.39
CA LEU A 52 -8.26 16.99 6.10
C LEU A 52 -9.21 15.78 6.13
N LYS A 53 -10.41 16.03 6.66
CA LYS A 53 -11.50 15.04 6.78
C LYS A 53 -12.05 14.55 5.42
N GLN A 54 -11.51 15.01 4.31
CA GLN A 54 -12.01 14.68 2.98
C GLN A 54 -10.96 14.06 2.04
N GLU A 55 -9.67 14.18 2.34
CA GLU A 55 -8.61 13.66 1.48
C GLU A 55 -8.02 12.39 2.06
N THR A 56 -8.12 11.30 1.31
CA THR A 56 -7.56 10.01 1.71
C THR A 56 -6.07 9.93 1.37
N ILE A 57 -5.38 8.92 1.90
CA ILE A 57 -3.98 8.63 1.51
C ILE A 57 -3.86 8.34 0.01
N CYS A 58 -4.88 7.72 -0.58
CA CYS A 58 -4.92 7.48 -2.03
C CYS A 58 -5.07 8.77 -2.82
N ASP A 59 -5.91 9.72 -2.36
CA ASP A 59 -6.05 11.04 -2.98
C ASP A 59 -4.75 11.84 -2.90
N PHE A 60 -4.16 11.87 -1.70
CA PHE A 60 -2.90 12.57 -1.48
C PHE A 60 -1.76 11.95 -2.29
N GLY A 61 -1.64 10.61 -2.28
CA GLY A 61 -0.66 9.89 -3.10
C GLY A 61 -0.81 10.19 -4.59
N ASN A 62 -2.05 10.22 -5.09
CA ASN A 62 -2.32 10.54 -6.50
C ASN A 62 -1.91 11.97 -6.89
N LYS A 63 -1.93 12.91 -5.94
CA LYS A 63 -1.47 14.29 -6.18
C LYS A 63 0.05 14.41 -6.09
N VAL A 64 0.66 13.81 -5.06
CA VAL A 64 2.07 14.01 -4.73
C VAL A 64 3.00 13.17 -5.61
N LEU A 65 2.57 12.02 -6.08
CA LEU A 65 3.27 11.19 -7.04
C LEU A 65 3.00 11.72 -8.45
N ASP A 66 3.59 12.86 -8.79
CA ASP A 66 3.42 13.50 -10.10
C ASP A 66 3.87 12.55 -11.23
N LYS A 67 2.89 12.11 -12.04
CA LYS A 67 3.10 11.15 -13.13
C LYS A 67 4.11 11.66 -14.18
N ASN A 68 4.09 12.94 -14.46
CA ASN A 68 4.97 13.52 -15.50
C ASN A 68 6.42 13.62 -15.02
N LYS A 69 6.61 13.89 -13.71
CA LYS A 69 7.94 14.01 -13.12
C LYS A 69 8.60 12.66 -12.88
N TYR A 70 7.80 11.63 -12.57
CA TYR A 70 8.33 10.34 -12.11
C TYR A 70 8.06 9.20 -13.09
N ASN A 71 7.55 9.48 -14.29
CA ASN A 71 7.18 8.47 -15.29
C ASN A 71 6.29 7.35 -14.71
N LEU A 72 5.22 7.78 -14.02
CA LEU A 72 4.25 6.89 -13.40
C LEU A 72 2.91 6.94 -14.11
N GLU A 73 2.22 5.81 -14.18
CA GLU A 73 0.78 5.74 -14.41
C GLU A 73 0.09 5.52 -13.06
N LEU A 74 -0.89 6.37 -12.74
CA LEU A 74 -1.63 6.35 -11.48
C LEU A 74 -3.11 6.10 -11.77
N TYR A 75 -3.70 5.12 -11.08
CA TYR A 75 -5.10 4.75 -11.19
C TYR A 75 -5.71 4.67 -9.80
N LYS A 76 -6.57 5.64 -9.46
CA LYS A 76 -7.34 5.60 -8.21
C LYS A 76 -8.66 4.91 -8.48
N TYR A 77 -9.03 3.98 -7.60
CA TYR A 77 -10.30 3.28 -7.60
C TYR A 77 -10.93 3.37 -6.22
N ASP A 78 -12.27 3.48 -6.23
CA ASP A 78 -13.07 3.58 -5.01
C ASP A 78 -14.25 2.58 -5.09
N MET A 79 -14.79 2.24 -3.93
CA MET A 79 -16.02 1.46 -3.77
C MET A 79 -16.01 0.14 -4.58
N GLU A 80 -16.99 -0.06 -5.44
CA GLU A 80 -17.23 -1.29 -6.22
C GLU A 80 -16.13 -1.57 -7.27
N GLU A 81 -15.41 -0.53 -7.69
CA GLU A 81 -14.30 -0.67 -8.62
C GLU A 81 -13.11 -1.40 -7.97
N VAL A 82 -13.00 -1.32 -6.62
CA VAL A 82 -11.97 -2.02 -5.84
C VAL A 82 -12.39 -3.46 -5.58
N ASN A 83 -12.09 -4.32 -6.53
CA ASN A 83 -12.40 -5.75 -6.46
C ASN A 83 -11.23 -6.60 -6.96
N ILE A 84 -11.26 -7.90 -6.63
CA ILE A 84 -10.15 -8.83 -6.96
C ILE A 84 -9.85 -8.89 -8.46
N LYS A 85 -10.86 -8.79 -9.32
CA LYS A 85 -10.67 -8.83 -10.76
C LYS A 85 -9.87 -7.60 -11.23
N THR A 86 -10.33 -6.40 -10.87
CA THR A 86 -9.65 -5.14 -11.19
C THR A 86 -8.20 -5.15 -10.69
N ILE A 87 -7.99 -5.54 -9.41
CA ILE A 87 -6.66 -5.59 -8.80
C ILE A 87 -5.76 -6.58 -9.55
N LYS A 88 -6.24 -7.79 -9.84
CA LYS A 88 -5.47 -8.79 -10.60
C LYS A 88 -5.11 -8.31 -12.00
N ASP A 89 -6.06 -7.70 -12.69
CA ASP A 89 -5.85 -7.22 -14.05
C ASP A 89 -4.79 -6.11 -14.10
N MET A 90 -4.82 -5.18 -13.14
CA MET A 90 -3.86 -4.09 -13.06
C MET A 90 -2.48 -4.53 -12.56
N MET A 91 -2.40 -5.44 -11.61
CA MET A 91 -1.14 -5.91 -11.01
C MET A 91 -0.48 -7.07 -11.77
N LYS A 92 -0.95 -7.43 -12.95
CA LYS A 92 -0.25 -8.42 -13.83
C LYS A 92 1.14 -7.96 -14.23
N ASP A 93 1.34 -6.66 -14.37
CA ASP A 93 2.65 -6.08 -14.67
C ASP A 93 3.48 -6.00 -13.37
N LYS A 94 4.66 -6.63 -13.37
CA LYS A 94 5.59 -6.66 -12.22
C LYS A 94 6.09 -5.27 -11.80
N ASN A 95 5.89 -4.25 -12.63
CA ASN A 95 6.23 -2.86 -12.30
C ASN A 95 5.07 -2.11 -11.64
N THR A 96 4.00 -2.82 -11.29
CA THR A 96 2.81 -2.26 -10.66
C THR A 96 2.77 -2.61 -9.18
N ILE A 97 2.48 -1.61 -8.37
CA ILE A 97 2.23 -1.73 -6.93
C ILE A 97 0.93 -1.01 -6.59
N MET A 98 0.43 -1.21 -5.37
CA MET A 98 -0.83 -0.61 -4.97
C MET A 98 -0.79 -0.17 -3.51
N ILE A 99 -1.19 1.06 -3.24
CA ILE A 99 -1.60 1.47 -1.89
C ILE A 99 -3.04 1.02 -1.72
N ILE A 100 -3.33 0.27 -0.68
CA ILE A 100 -4.66 -0.28 -0.42
C ILE A 100 -5.09 -0.03 1.02
N ARG A 101 -6.34 0.38 1.20
CA ARG A 101 -6.99 0.43 2.49
C ARG A 101 -7.53 -0.96 2.86
N VAL A 102 -7.19 -1.40 4.05
CA VAL A 102 -7.67 -2.65 4.67
C VAL A 102 -8.15 -2.36 6.09
N TYR A 103 -8.69 -3.37 6.76
CA TYR A 103 -8.95 -3.34 8.19
C TYR A 103 -7.85 -4.06 8.96
N LEU A 104 -7.49 -3.53 10.12
CA LEU A 104 -6.62 -4.16 11.11
C LEU A 104 -7.13 -3.77 12.50
N PHE A 105 -7.41 -4.76 13.36
CA PHE A 105 -8.01 -4.55 14.68
C PHE A 105 -9.28 -3.67 14.65
N ASN A 106 -10.16 -3.94 13.68
CA ASN A 106 -11.38 -3.17 13.42
C ASN A 106 -11.17 -1.68 13.07
N LYS A 107 -9.94 -1.27 12.75
CA LYS A 107 -9.60 0.10 12.33
C LYS A 107 -9.19 0.12 10.87
N SER A 108 -9.46 1.25 10.21
CA SER A 108 -8.93 1.53 8.87
C SER A 108 -7.41 1.59 8.90
N HIS A 109 -6.78 0.90 7.96
CA HIS A 109 -5.34 0.74 7.88
C HIS A 109 -4.87 0.73 6.42
N TYR A 110 -3.67 1.23 6.15
CA TYR A 110 -3.10 1.25 4.81
C TYR A 110 -1.88 0.35 4.71
N CYS A 111 -1.84 -0.42 3.63
CA CYS A 111 -0.72 -1.29 3.28
C CYS A 111 -0.25 -1.04 1.86
N LEU A 112 1.00 -1.42 1.57
CA LEU A 112 1.56 -1.47 0.23
C LEU A 112 1.43 -2.89 -0.33
N ALA A 113 0.60 -3.09 -1.36
CA ALA A 113 0.56 -4.35 -2.09
C ALA A 113 1.63 -4.35 -3.18
N THR A 114 2.49 -5.35 -3.18
CA THR A 114 3.63 -5.48 -4.10
C THR A 114 3.41 -6.55 -5.15
N SER A 115 2.59 -7.56 -4.85
CA SER A 115 2.24 -8.61 -5.80
C SER A 115 0.94 -9.32 -5.45
N ILE A 116 0.39 -10.02 -6.43
CA ILE A 116 -0.82 -10.84 -6.30
C ILE A 116 -0.69 -12.08 -7.19
N ASP A 117 -1.09 -13.23 -6.68
CA ASP A 117 -1.16 -14.47 -7.44
C ASP A 117 -2.60 -15.01 -7.57
N LYS A 118 -2.73 -16.30 -7.88
CA LYS A 118 -4.04 -16.95 -8.01
C LYS A 118 -4.84 -16.93 -6.71
N ASN A 119 -4.18 -17.10 -5.55
CA ASN A 119 -4.80 -17.38 -4.26
C ASN A 119 -4.50 -16.34 -3.19
N TYR A 120 -3.41 -15.55 -3.34
CA TYR A 120 -2.88 -14.69 -2.32
C TYR A 120 -2.54 -13.30 -2.86
N ILE A 121 -2.64 -12.31 -1.98
CA ILE A 121 -2.03 -10.99 -2.14
C ILE A 121 -0.90 -10.84 -1.14
N TYR A 122 0.17 -10.18 -1.57
CA TYR A 122 1.38 -9.95 -0.78
C TYR A 122 1.46 -8.46 -0.44
N LEU A 123 1.41 -8.16 0.86
CA LEU A 123 1.39 -6.81 1.38
C LEU A 123 2.65 -6.53 2.20
N PHE A 124 3.17 -5.34 2.10
CA PHE A 124 3.98 -4.78 3.17
C PHE A 124 3.06 -3.95 4.08
N ASP A 125 2.86 -4.46 5.28
CA ASP A 125 2.15 -3.77 6.35
C ASP A 125 3.16 -2.97 7.18
N PRO A 126 3.01 -1.65 7.32
CA PRO A 126 3.89 -0.86 8.17
C PRO A 126 3.67 -1.13 9.67
N TYR A 127 2.55 -1.75 10.08
CA TYR A 127 2.35 -2.14 11.47
C TYR A 127 3.14 -3.40 11.79
N TYR A 128 4.03 -3.32 12.78
CA TYR A 128 4.78 -4.49 13.23
C TYR A 128 3.88 -5.45 14.00
N LEU A 129 3.77 -6.67 13.51
CA LEU A 129 3.16 -7.80 14.21
C LEU A 129 4.24 -8.83 14.45
N ASP A 130 4.34 -9.31 15.67
CA ASP A 130 5.23 -10.38 16.05
C ASP A 130 4.55 -11.76 16.01
N GLU A 131 5.27 -12.80 16.40
CA GLU A 131 4.81 -14.18 16.43
C GLU A 131 3.61 -14.45 17.38
N THR A 132 3.25 -13.48 18.22
CA THR A 132 2.07 -13.59 19.07
C THR A 132 0.77 -13.34 18.32
N TYR A 133 0.85 -12.69 17.14
CA TYR A 133 -0.30 -12.55 16.26
C TYR A 133 -0.72 -13.91 15.72
N PHE A 134 -1.97 -14.27 15.96
CA PHE A 134 -2.53 -15.53 15.50
C PHE A 134 -3.84 -15.31 14.75
N ASP A 135 -3.86 -15.62 13.46
CA ASP A 135 -5.10 -15.69 12.69
C ASP A 135 -5.72 -17.08 12.79
N ILE A 136 -6.85 -17.19 13.50
CA ILE A 136 -7.57 -18.46 13.76
C ILE A 136 -7.91 -19.19 12.45
N GLU A 137 -8.27 -18.44 11.41
CA GLU A 137 -8.63 -19.01 10.10
C GLU A 137 -7.43 -19.38 9.24
N ARG A 138 -6.22 -19.02 9.67
CA ARG A 138 -4.95 -19.23 8.94
C ARG A 138 -4.97 -18.67 7.51
N MET A 139 -5.66 -17.55 7.34
CA MET A 139 -5.75 -16.84 6.05
C MET A 139 -4.74 -15.71 5.93
N VAL A 140 -4.06 -15.40 7.02
CA VAL A 140 -3.00 -14.39 7.13
C VAL A 140 -1.73 -15.07 7.61
N GLU A 141 -0.65 -14.92 6.84
CA GLU A 141 0.68 -15.45 7.15
C GLU A 141 1.67 -14.29 7.31
N LEU A 142 2.39 -14.25 8.43
CA LEU A 142 3.46 -13.29 8.67
C LEU A 142 4.73 -13.78 7.95
N ILE A 143 5.42 -12.87 7.27
CA ILE A 143 6.65 -13.14 6.52
C ILE A 143 7.71 -12.18 7.03
N ASP A 144 8.85 -12.66 7.46
CA ASP A 144 9.94 -11.89 8.05
C ASP A 144 11.22 -11.83 7.21
N ASN A 145 11.32 -12.65 6.17
CA ASN A 145 12.52 -12.81 5.34
C ASN A 145 12.50 -12.02 4.03
N GLU A 146 11.47 -11.17 3.80
CA GLU A 146 11.32 -10.36 2.57
C GLU A 146 11.24 -8.83 2.86
N PRO A 147 12.23 -8.25 3.54
CA PRO A 147 12.14 -6.87 4.09
C PRO A 147 12.06 -5.77 3.02
N PHE A 148 12.28 -6.11 1.75
CA PHE A 148 12.25 -5.17 0.63
C PHE A 148 10.98 -5.27 -0.22
N GLU A 149 10.10 -6.23 0.08
CA GLU A 149 8.96 -6.53 -0.77
C GLU A 149 7.65 -6.64 0.00
N PHE A 150 7.55 -7.57 0.95
CA PHE A 150 6.32 -7.79 1.71
C PHE A 150 6.62 -8.44 3.06
N ASN A 151 5.68 -8.32 3.99
CA ASN A 151 5.74 -8.97 5.30
C ASN A 151 4.42 -9.68 5.67
N ARG A 152 3.44 -9.67 4.75
CA ARG A 152 2.15 -10.36 4.90
C ARG A 152 1.78 -11.07 3.62
N LYS A 153 1.28 -12.30 3.77
CA LYS A 153 0.67 -13.07 2.69
C LYS A 153 -0.77 -13.37 3.07
N ILE A 154 -1.72 -12.83 2.32
CA ILE A 154 -3.14 -12.83 2.68
C ILE A 154 -3.92 -13.64 1.66
N ASN A 155 -4.73 -14.60 2.13
CA ASN A 155 -5.64 -15.34 1.25
C ASN A 155 -6.67 -14.38 0.63
N LEU A 156 -6.91 -14.49 -0.69
CA LEU A 156 -7.81 -13.58 -1.40
C LEU A 156 -9.27 -13.65 -0.92
N LYS A 157 -9.70 -14.76 -0.31
CA LYS A 157 -11.02 -14.86 0.31
C LYS A 157 -11.12 -13.93 1.53
N ARG A 158 -10.08 -13.89 2.38
CA ARG A 158 -9.97 -12.96 3.51
C ARG A 158 -9.89 -11.53 3.00
N PHE A 159 -8.99 -11.26 2.07
CA PHE A 159 -8.78 -9.93 1.53
C PHE A 159 -10.04 -9.33 0.92
N ASN A 160 -10.85 -10.11 0.19
CA ASN A 160 -12.11 -9.66 -0.42
C ASN A 160 -13.32 -9.67 0.52
N SER A 161 -13.15 -10.04 1.79
CA SER A 161 -14.25 -10.08 2.75
C SER A 161 -14.86 -8.69 2.95
N MET A 162 -16.19 -8.65 3.12
CA MET A 162 -16.95 -7.44 3.50
C MET A 162 -16.99 -7.24 5.03
N ASN A 163 -16.55 -8.22 5.81
CA ASN A 163 -16.45 -8.12 7.25
C ASN A 163 -15.23 -7.27 7.64
N LEU A 164 -15.26 -6.68 8.84
CA LEU A 164 -14.15 -5.89 9.39
C LEU A 164 -13.08 -6.80 10.00
N SER A 165 -12.71 -7.87 9.31
CA SER A 165 -11.67 -8.79 9.75
C SER A 165 -10.28 -8.29 9.31
N ASP A 166 -9.24 -8.67 10.05
CA ASP A 166 -7.87 -8.25 9.75
C ASP A 166 -7.47 -8.57 8.31
N TYR A 167 -6.92 -7.57 7.65
CA TYR A 167 -6.52 -7.56 6.24
C TYR A 167 -7.65 -7.80 5.23
N SER A 168 -8.91 -7.56 5.62
CA SER A 168 -10.02 -7.47 4.67
C SER A 168 -10.13 -6.05 4.09
N MET A 169 -10.64 -5.93 2.86
CA MET A 169 -11.01 -4.64 2.29
C MET A 169 -12.29 -4.06 2.92
N GLY A 170 -13.07 -4.90 3.63
CA GLY A 170 -14.32 -4.50 4.29
C GLY A 170 -15.46 -4.18 3.31
N PRO A 171 -16.48 -3.45 3.80
CA PRO A 171 -17.65 -3.02 3.01
C PRO A 171 -17.26 -2.21 1.78
N LEU A 172 -18.06 -2.31 0.72
CA LEU A 172 -17.77 -1.69 -0.58
C LEU A 172 -17.55 -0.17 -0.47
N GLU A 173 -18.41 0.50 0.29
CA GLU A 173 -18.36 1.96 0.50
C GLU A 173 -17.09 2.46 1.20
N HIS A 174 -16.31 1.55 1.79
CA HIS A 174 -15.06 1.88 2.47
C HIS A 174 -13.82 1.53 1.64
N ARG A 175 -14.01 0.87 0.49
CA ARG A 175 -12.88 0.41 -0.31
C ARG A 175 -12.27 1.54 -1.11
N GLU A 176 -10.96 1.62 -1.08
CA GLU A 176 -10.17 2.53 -1.91
C GLU A 176 -8.79 1.95 -2.16
N CYS A 177 -8.24 2.24 -3.32
CA CYS A 177 -6.85 1.95 -3.64
C CYS A 177 -6.26 2.93 -4.64
N LEU A 178 -4.94 3.07 -4.61
CA LEU A 178 -4.16 3.76 -5.62
C LEU A 178 -3.17 2.78 -6.24
N ILE A 179 -3.39 2.44 -7.50
CA ILE A 179 -2.51 1.58 -8.29
C ILE A 179 -1.48 2.45 -8.98
N ILE A 180 -0.21 2.07 -8.87
CA ILE A 180 0.93 2.84 -9.33
C ILE A 180 1.79 1.94 -10.21
N LYS A 181 1.94 2.34 -11.48
CA LYS A 181 2.75 1.63 -12.44
C LYS A 181 3.97 2.46 -12.84
N ASN A 182 5.15 1.89 -12.67
CA ASN A 182 6.39 2.52 -13.08
C ASN A 182 6.69 2.19 -14.56
N ILE A 183 6.71 3.22 -15.42
CA ILE A 183 6.89 3.07 -16.87
C ILE A 183 8.37 2.92 -17.23
N GLU A 184 9.31 3.44 -16.41
CA GLU A 184 10.74 3.46 -16.75
C GLU A 184 11.42 2.07 -16.74
N LYS A 185 10.87 1.08 -16.05
CA LYS A 185 11.49 -0.25 -15.98
C LYS A 185 11.36 -1.10 -17.25
N LYS A 186 10.74 -0.58 -18.31
CA LYS A 186 10.67 -1.27 -19.63
C LYS A 186 11.99 -1.31 -20.42
N GLY A 187 13.07 -0.71 -19.93
CA GLY A 187 14.29 -0.45 -20.71
C GLY A 187 15.55 -1.18 -20.34
N LYS A 188 15.55 -2.14 -19.39
CA LYS A 188 16.74 -2.96 -19.10
C LYS A 188 16.47 -4.44 -19.27
N MET A 189 16.22 -4.86 -20.53
CA MET A 189 16.65 -6.19 -20.95
C MET A 189 18.11 -6.04 -21.44
N CYS A 190 19.04 -6.47 -20.60
CA CYS A 190 20.39 -6.87 -21.05
C CYS A 190 20.36 -8.33 -21.38
#